data_b8faaaefc863a5a36596e38f3d7fb740
#
_entry.id   b8faaaefc863a5a36596e38f3d7fb740
#
_cell.length_a   1.000
_cell.length_b   1.000
_cell.length_c   1.000
_cell.angle_alpha   90.00
_cell.angle_beta   90.00
_cell.angle_gamma   90.00
#
_symmetry.space_group_name_H-M   'P 1'
#
loop_
_entity.id
_entity.type
_entity.pdbx_description
1 polymer ?
#
loop_
_entity_poly.entity_id
_entity_poly.type
_entity_poly.pdbx_seq_one_letter_code
_entity_poly.pdbx_strand_id
1 'polypeptide(L)'
;MRNNTVKVLTIQALIAAIYVVLTIAIAPFSYGAIQFRISESLSQLVVFSKKYWFPITLGVAIANIFSPLGIVDVFFGTLGTGLALAISIFVFKFVKNRIARHIINIILYLVICMPIIAYEITIFSGDNSARVPFEFGSFTAIYGSLLLSQVIVMVIGIIITEALNKAIDLKKVFE
;
A
#
# COMPACT_ATOMS: atom_id res chain seq x y z
N MET A 1 13.81 23.14 -17.30
CA MET A 1 14.09 21.93 -16.47
C MET A 1 13.68 22.08 -15.01
N ARG A 2 14.01 23.18 -14.31
CA ARG A 2 13.69 23.39 -12.87
C ARG A 2 12.17 23.33 -12.57
N ASN A 3 11.31 23.86 -13.43
CA ASN A 3 9.86 23.85 -13.23
C ASN A 3 9.22 22.44 -13.26
N ASN A 4 9.75 21.52 -14.08
CA ASN A 4 9.22 20.15 -14.14
C ASN A 4 9.60 19.34 -12.89
N THR A 5 10.79 19.56 -12.33
CA THR A 5 11.21 18.88 -11.10
C THR A 5 10.34 19.31 -9.91
N VAL A 6 10.09 20.61 -9.77
CA VAL A 6 9.21 21.14 -8.70
C VAL A 6 7.79 20.58 -8.85
N LYS A 7 7.22 20.60 -10.06
CA LYS A 7 5.90 20.01 -10.34
C LYS A 7 5.84 18.55 -9.90
N VAL A 8 6.81 17.72 -10.30
CA VAL A 8 6.86 16.29 -9.94
C VAL A 8 6.93 16.09 -8.43
N LEU A 9 7.81 16.83 -7.74
CA LEU A 9 7.94 16.75 -6.28
C LEU A 9 6.65 17.17 -5.56
N THR A 10 5.99 18.23 -6.02
CA THR A 10 4.72 18.70 -5.45
C THR A 10 3.63 17.63 -5.57
N ILE A 11 3.52 17.01 -6.75
CA ILE A 11 2.53 15.94 -7.00
C ILE A 11 2.83 14.73 -6.11
N GLN A 12 4.10 14.33 -6.01
CA GLN A 12 4.50 13.22 -5.16
C GLN A 12 4.21 13.51 -3.67
N ALA A 13 4.52 14.72 -3.19
CA ALA A 13 4.21 15.13 -1.83
C ALA A 13 2.70 15.11 -1.55
N LEU A 14 1.89 15.59 -2.51
CA LEU A 14 0.44 15.57 -2.39
C LEU A 14 -0.12 14.15 -2.29
N ILE A 15 0.35 13.22 -3.13
CA ILE A 15 -0.09 11.82 -3.11
C ILE A 15 0.28 11.17 -1.77
N ALA A 16 1.51 11.38 -1.30
CA ALA A 16 1.93 10.87 0.00
C ALA A 16 1.09 11.45 1.15
N ALA A 17 0.79 12.75 1.12
CA ALA A 17 -0.06 13.41 2.09
C ALA A 17 -1.50 12.85 2.07
N ILE A 18 -2.08 12.64 0.89
CA ILE A 18 -3.42 12.02 0.75
C ILE A 18 -3.41 10.61 1.35
N TYR A 19 -2.36 9.81 1.08
CA TYR A 19 -2.22 8.48 1.67
C TYR A 19 -2.23 8.54 3.20
N VAL A 20 -1.41 9.41 3.79
CA VAL A 20 -1.31 9.61 5.25
C VAL A 20 -2.65 10.04 5.84
N VAL A 21 -3.30 11.05 5.25
CA VAL A 21 -4.58 11.56 5.73
C VAL A 21 -5.66 10.47 5.68
N LEU A 22 -5.76 9.72 4.59
CA LEU A 22 -6.72 8.62 4.46
C LEU A 22 -6.49 7.52 5.50
N THR A 23 -5.22 7.22 5.82
CA THR A 23 -4.89 6.22 6.84
C THR A 23 -5.27 6.69 8.23
N ILE A 24 -4.92 7.94 8.58
CA ILE A 24 -5.13 8.48 9.93
C ILE A 24 -6.61 8.81 10.17
N ALA A 25 -7.34 9.28 9.15
CA ALA A 25 -8.75 9.63 9.27
C ALA A 25 -9.62 8.45 9.74
N ILE A 26 -9.23 7.22 9.43
CA ILE A 26 -9.89 6.00 9.86
C ILE A 26 -8.94 5.09 10.68
N ALA A 27 -8.07 5.69 11.49
CA ALA A 27 -7.04 4.99 12.24
C ALA A 27 -7.51 3.73 12.99
N PRO A 28 -8.68 3.71 13.68
CA PRO A 28 -9.17 2.51 14.36
C PRO A 28 -9.39 1.31 13.43
N PHE A 29 -9.75 1.56 12.16
CA PHE A 29 -9.89 0.53 11.14
C PHE A 29 -8.57 0.22 10.46
N SER A 30 -7.75 1.25 10.22
CA SER A 30 -6.46 1.13 9.52
C SER A 30 -5.42 0.34 10.31
N TYR A 31 -5.43 0.46 11.65
CA TYR A 31 -4.49 -0.20 12.56
C TYR A 31 -5.14 -1.24 13.47
N GLY A 32 -6.43 -1.51 13.28
CA GLY A 32 -7.16 -2.53 14.03
C GLY A 32 -6.86 -3.95 13.57
N ALA A 33 -7.50 -4.94 14.20
CA ALA A 33 -7.29 -6.37 13.94
C ALA A 33 -7.54 -6.79 12.46
N ILE A 34 -8.40 -6.06 11.74
CA ILE A 34 -8.73 -6.33 10.33
C ILE A 34 -7.79 -5.55 9.39
N GLN A 35 -7.14 -4.50 9.88
CA GLN A 35 -6.27 -3.60 9.11
C GLN A 35 -6.90 -3.11 7.79
N PHE A 36 -8.11 -2.56 7.86
CA PHE A 36 -8.80 -2.02 6.69
C PHE A 36 -8.24 -0.63 6.34
N ARG A 37 -7.20 -0.58 5.52
CA ARG A 37 -6.50 0.65 5.12
C ARG A 37 -7.01 1.13 3.76
N ILE A 38 -7.99 2.03 3.73
CA ILE A 38 -8.54 2.57 2.48
C ILE A 38 -7.47 3.27 1.62
N SER A 39 -6.42 3.83 2.24
CA SER A 39 -5.28 4.43 1.55
C SER A 39 -4.53 3.45 0.63
N GLU A 40 -4.57 2.14 0.91
CA GLU A 40 -3.98 1.11 0.05
C GLU A 40 -4.64 1.05 -1.35
N SER A 41 -5.85 1.59 -1.49
CA SER A 41 -6.50 1.76 -2.79
C SER A 41 -5.65 2.58 -3.77
N LEU A 42 -4.84 3.53 -3.27
CA LEU A 42 -3.92 4.33 -4.07
C LEU A 42 -2.77 3.51 -4.67
N SER A 43 -2.50 2.31 -4.14
CA SER A 43 -1.50 1.39 -4.69
C SER A 43 -1.82 0.94 -6.12
N GLN A 44 -3.07 1.10 -6.57
CA GLN A 44 -3.46 0.85 -7.96
C GLN A 44 -2.95 1.93 -8.93
N LEU A 45 -2.51 3.10 -8.46
CA LEU A 45 -1.93 4.15 -9.29
C LEU A 45 -0.66 3.71 -10.02
N VAL A 46 0.12 2.75 -9.48
CA VAL A 46 1.36 2.26 -10.12
C VAL A 46 1.09 1.58 -11.47
N VAL A 47 -0.15 1.14 -11.73
CA VAL A 47 -0.58 0.57 -13.01
C VAL A 47 -0.46 1.58 -14.14
N PHE A 48 -0.62 2.87 -13.85
CA PHE A 48 -0.55 3.96 -14.83
C PHE A 48 0.88 4.49 -15.01
N SER A 49 1.65 4.63 -13.92
CA SER A 49 3.03 5.09 -13.98
C SER A 49 3.86 4.58 -12.80
N LYS A 50 5.09 4.12 -13.08
CA LYS A 50 6.06 3.73 -12.04
C LYS A 50 6.42 4.88 -11.07
N LYS A 51 6.19 6.15 -11.46
CA LYS A 51 6.47 7.31 -10.62
C LYS A 51 5.59 7.38 -9.38
N TYR A 52 4.45 6.66 -9.35
CA TYR A 52 3.59 6.53 -8.17
C TYR A 52 4.18 5.64 -7.07
N TRP A 53 5.17 4.79 -7.38
CA TRP A 53 5.82 3.93 -6.39
C TRP A 53 6.37 4.70 -5.20
N PHE A 54 7.14 5.75 -5.48
CA PHE A 54 7.81 6.53 -4.44
C PHE A 54 6.83 7.23 -3.47
N PRO A 55 5.85 8.02 -3.93
CA PRO A 55 4.95 8.72 -3.03
C PRO A 55 4.05 7.77 -2.23
N ILE A 56 3.64 6.63 -2.78
CA ILE A 56 2.85 5.65 -2.04
C ILE A 56 3.71 5.01 -0.94
N THR A 57 4.91 4.53 -1.27
CA THR A 57 5.82 3.93 -0.28
C THR A 57 6.20 4.93 0.82
N LEU A 58 6.44 6.20 0.46
CA LEU A 58 6.69 7.28 1.43
C LEU A 58 5.46 7.54 2.31
N GLY A 59 4.27 7.56 1.72
CA GLY A 59 3.01 7.72 2.45
C GLY A 59 2.79 6.60 3.46
N VAL A 60 3.08 5.35 3.09
CA VAL A 60 3.07 4.19 4.02
C VAL A 60 4.03 4.41 5.18
N ALA A 61 5.29 4.78 4.88
CA ALA A 61 6.29 5.00 5.91
C ALA A 61 5.86 6.07 6.92
N ILE A 62 5.36 7.20 6.44
CA ILE A 62 4.89 8.30 7.31
C ILE A 62 3.63 7.88 8.09
N ALA A 63 2.65 7.25 7.44
CA ALA A 63 1.43 6.81 8.10
C ALA A 63 1.72 5.82 9.24
N ASN A 64 2.65 4.91 9.03
CA ASN A 64 3.00 3.89 10.02
C ASN A 64 3.74 4.44 11.25
N ILE A 65 4.25 5.68 11.23
CA ILE A 65 4.75 6.36 12.44
C ILE A 65 3.64 6.50 13.49
N PHE A 66 2.39 6.61 13.05
CA PHE A 66 1.22 6.76 13.91
C PHE A 66 0.57 5.40 14.29
N SER A 67 1.15 4.29 13.86
CA SER A 67 0.67 2.95 14.22
C SER A 67 0.98 2.61 15.68
N PRO A 68 0.13 1.81 16.34
CA PRO A 68 0.44 1.25 17.67
C PRO A 68 1.73 0.44 17.71
N LEU A 69 2.14 -0.19 16.61
CA LEU A 69 3.41 -0.92 16.50
C LEU A 69 4.62 0.00 16.25
N GLY A 70 4.39 1.29 15.98
CA GLY A 70 5.44 2.30 15.84
C GLY A 70 6.46 1.98 14.76
N ILE A 71 7.74 2.02 15.14
CA ILE A 71 8.87 1.83 14.19
C ILE A 71 8.87 0.45 13.52
N VAL A 72 8.29 -0.55 14.16
CA VAL A 72 8.18 -1.91 13.61
C VAL A 72 7.29 -1.88 12.37
N ASP A 73 6.10 -1.27 12.48
CA ASP A 73 5.16 -1.13 11.35
C ASP A 73 5.73 -0.20 10.25
N VAL A 74 6.52 0.82 10.62
CA VAL A 74 7.25 1.63 9.63
C VAL A 74 8.17 0.75 8.79
N PHE A 75 8.93 -0.15 9.42
CA PHE A 75 9.87 -1.02 8.70
C PHE A 75 9.14 -2.08 7.85
N PHE A 76 8.29 -2.90 8.47
CA PHE A 76 7.64 -4.02 7.80
C PHE A 76 6.60 -3.53 6.76
N GLY A 77 5.79 -2.53 7.09
CA GLY A 77 4.80 -1.98 6.18
C GLY A 77 5.42 -1.30 4.96
N THR A 78 6.48 -0.50 5.17
CA THR A 78 7.20 0.14 4.06
C THR A 78 7.90 -0.88 3.18
N LEU A 79 8.55 -1.89 3.79
CA LEU A 79 9.20 -2.98 3.08
C LEU A 79 8.19 -3.79 2.26
N GLY A 80 7.09 -4.22 2.88
CA GLY A 80 6.04 -5.02 2.23
C GLY A 80 5.43 -4.31 1.04
N THR A 81 4.97 -3.07 1.23
CA THR A 81 4.39 -2.24 0.16
C THR A 81 5.43 -1.94 -0.93
N GLY A 82 6.62 -1.50 -0.52
CA GLY A 82 7.69 -1.14 -1.46
C GLY A 82 8.09 -2.31 -2.37
N LEU A 83 8.24 -3.51 -1.80
CA LEU A 83 8.58 -4.72 -2.55
C LEU A 83 7.43 -5.17 -3.46
N ALA A 84 6.20 -5.25 -2.96
CA ALA A 84 5.04 -5.66 -3.75
C ALA A 84 4.87 -4.77 -4.98
N LEU A 85 4.92 -3.44 -4.80
CA LEU A 85 4.79 -2.48 -5.89
C LEU A 85 6.00 -2.50 -6.84
N ALA A 86 7.22 -2.67 -6.34
CA ALA A 86 8.41 -2.76 -7.20
C ALA A 86 8.35 -3.99 -8.12
N ILE A 87 7.94 -5.14 -7.57
CA ILE A 87 7.75 -6.37 -8.34
C ILE A 87 6.60 -6.21 -9.32
N SER A 88 5.48 -5.59 -8.92
CA SER A 88 4.38 -5.26 -9.83
C SER A 88 4.85 -4.44 -11.03
N ILE A 89 5.61 -3.37 -10.79
CA ILE A 89 6.17 -2.51 -11.85
C ILE A 89 7.11 -3.31 -12.78
N PHE A 90 7.90 -4.23 -12.23
CA PHE A 90 8.76 -5.10 -13.03
C PHE A 90 7.93 -6.01 -13.95
N VAL A 91 6.90 -6.68 -13.41
CA VAL A 91 6.01 -7.56 -14.17
C VAL A 91 5.23 -6.79 -15.23
N PHE A 92 4.86 -5.53 -14.97
CA PHE A 92 4.15 -4.69 -15.94
C PHE A 92 4.93 -4.39 -17.22
N LYS A 93 6.25 -4.62 -17.25
CA LYS A 93 7.04 -4.53 -18.47
C LYS A 93 6.60 -5.58 -19.51
N PHE A 94 6.10 -6.72 -19.05
CA PHE A 94 5.69 -7.85 -19.89
C PHE A 94 4.18 -7.90 -20.14
N VAL A 95 3.39 -7.12 -19.40
CA VAL A 95 1.92 -7.10 -19.47
C VAL A 95 1.44 -5.79 -20.05
N LYS A 96 0.75 -5.84 -21.20
CA LYS A 96 0.22 -4.64 -21.87
C LYS A 96 -1.20 -4.27 -21.41
N ASN A 97 -2.01 -5.28 -21.09
CA ASN A 97 -3.40 -5.09 -20.69
C ASN A 97 -3.50 -4.43 -19.31
N ARG A 98 -4.18 -3.28 -19.21
CA ARG A 98 -4.31 -2.49 -18.00
C ARG A 98 -5.09 -3.22 -16.90
N ILE A 99 -6.19 -3.89 -17.26
CA ILE A 99 -6.99 -4.67 -16.30
C ILE A 99 -6.16 -5.82 -15.73
N ALA A 100 -5.40 -6.52 -16.58
CA ALA A 100 -4.49 -7.56 -16.12
C ALA A 100 -3.43 -7.01 -15.15
N ARG A 101 -2.90 -5.79 -15.37
CA ARG A 101 -1.97 -5.13 -14.43
C ARG A 101 -2.62 -4.88 -13.06
N HIS A 102 -3.88 -4.42 -13.03
CA HIS A 102 -4.61 -4.25 -11.77
C HIS A 102 -4.75 -5.57 -11.00
N ILE A 103 -5.15 -6.64 -11.68
CA ILE A 103 -5.29 -7.97 -11.07
C ILE A 103 -3.93 -8.49 -10.57
N ILE A 104 -2.89 -8.39 -11.36
CA ILE A 104 -1.53 -8.78 -10.99
C ILE A 104 -1.06 -7.98 -9.76
N ASN A 105 -1.33 -6.68 -9.71
CA ASN A 105 -0.98 -5.85 -8.56
C ASN A 105 -1.66 -6.35 -7.28
N ILE A 106 -2.95 -6.70 -7.35
CA ILE A 106 -3.67 -7.32 -6.22
C ILE A 106 -2.97 -8.61 -5.79
N ILE A 107 -2.75 -9.54 -6.73
CA ILE A 107 -2.16 -10.85 -6.43
C ILE A 107 -0.78 -10.69 -5.77
N LEU A 108 0.08 -9.83 -6.33
CA LEU A 108 1.42 -9.60 -5.79
C LEU A 108 1.37 -8.94 -4.40
N TYR A 109 0.40 -8.05 -4.18
CA TYR A 109 0.19 -7.45 -2.86
C TYR A 109 -0.21 -8.51 -1.83
N LEU A 110 -1.16 -9.39 -2.19
CA LEU A 110 -1.62 -10.47 -1.32
C LEU A 110 -0.51 -11.48 -0.98
N VAL A 111 0.34 -11.79 -1.96
CA VAL A 111 1.38 -12.83 -1.80
C VAL A 111 2.68 -12.29 -1.20
N ILE A 112 2.98 -11.00 -1.36
CA ILE A 112 4.23 -10.41 -0.90
C ILE A 112 4.02 -9.55 0.35
N CYS A 113 3.13 -8.55 0.26
CA CYS A 113 2.94 -7.60 1.34
C CYS A 113 2.19 -8.22 2.52
N MET A 114 1.07 -8.90 2.29
CA MET A 114 0.23 -9.42 3.36
C MET A 114 0.91 -10.47 4.26
N PRO A 115 1.73 -11.42 3.75
CA PRO A 115 2.47 -12.32 4.63
C PRO A 115 3.49 -11.61 5.52
N ILE A 116 4.13 -10.54 5.01
CA ILE A 116 5.09 -9.73 5.77
C ILE A 116 4.37 -9.06 6.94
N ILE A 117 3.21 -8.44 6.69
CA ILE A 117 2.40 -7.78 7.73
C ILE A 117 1.80 -8.81 8.70
N ALA A 118 1.32 -9.96 8.21
CA ALA A 118 0.81 -11.02 9.08
C ALA A 118 1.89 -11.55 10.03
N TYR A 119 3.10 -11.73 9.51
CA TYR A 119 4.25 -12.14 10.32
C TYR A 119 4.60 -11.09 11.37
N GLU A 120 4.66 -9.81 10.97
CA GLU A 120 4.89 -8.70 11.88
C GLU A 120 3.90 -8.69 13.04
N ILE A 121 2.60 -8.67 12.75
CA ILE A 121 1.54 -8.63 13.76
C ILE A 121 1.62 -9.85 14.67
N THR A 122 1.91 -11.05 14.11
CA THR A 122 2.00 -12.28 14.89
C THR A 122 3.12 -12.21 15.92
N ILE A 123 4.30 -11.70 15.56
CA ILE A 123 5.47 -11.72 16.46
C ILE A 123 5.61 -10.48 17.35
N PHE A 124 4.90 -9.39 17.04
CA PHE A 124 4.93 -8.15 17.83
C PHE A 124 3.57 -7.86 18.50
N SER A 125 2.84 -8.92 18.87
CA SER A 125 1.52 -8.84 19.55
C SER A 125 1.61 -8.71 21.08
N GLY A 126 2.80 -8.75 21.66
CA GLY A 126 2.99 -8.58 23.10
C GLY A 126 2.77 -7.13 23.57
N ASP A 127 2.68 -6.95 24.89
CA ASP A 127 2.54 -5.62 25.50
C ASP A 127 3.64 -4.66 25.04
N ASN A 128 3.25 -3.43 24.67
CA ASN A 128 4.15 -2.42 24.11
C ASN A 128 4.92 -2.89 22.86
N SER A 129 4.29 -3.70 21.99
CA SER A 129 4.90 -4.29 20.81
C SER A 129 6.08 -5.24 21.14
N ALA A 130 6.05 -5.86 22.31
CA ALA A 130 7.05 -6.85 22.68
C ALA A 130 6.97 -8.07 21.76
N ARG A 131 8.14 -8.63 21.47
CA ARG A 131 8.23 -9.83 20.64
C ARG A 131 7.75 -11.06 21.39
N VAL A 132 6.85 -11.81 20.77
CA VAL A 132 6.34 -13.10 21.27
C VAL A 132 6.78 -14.24 20.34
N PRO A 133 6.77 -15.51 20.82
CA PRO A 133 7.03 -16.66 19.95
C PRO A 133 6.05 -16.72 18.77
N PHE A 134 6.55 -17.11 17.61
CA PHE A 134 5.71 -17.28 16.43
C PHE A 134 4.72 -18.44 16.60
N GLU A 135 3.44 -18.16 16.37
CA GLU A 135 2.36 -19.16 16.41
C GLU A 135 1.67 -19.22 15.07
N PHE A 136 1.71 -20.41 14.44
CA PHE A 136 1.19 -20.61 13.08
C PHE A 136 -0.33 -20.41 12.99
N GLY A 137 -1.07 -20.77 14.04
CA GLY A 137 -2.54 -20.56 14.11
C GLY A 137 -2.90 -19.07 14.04
N SER A 138 -2.26 -18.26 14.87
CA SER A 138 -2.43 -16.80 14.89
C SER A 138 -2.02 -16.18 13.55
N PHE A 139 -0.88 -16.60 12.98
CA PHE A 139 -0.43 -16.13 11.67
C PHE A 139 -1.48 -16.38 10.58
N THR A 140 -2.01 -17.59 10.49
CA THR A 140 -2.98 -17.95 9.44
C THR A 140 -4.31 -17.21 9.61
N ALA A 141 -4.78 -17.01 10.84
CA ALA A 141 -5.98 -16.24 11.13
C ALA A 141 -5.81 -14.76 10.75
N ILE A 142 -4.69 -14.14 11.15
CA ILE A 142 -4.35 -12.76 10.80
C ILE A 142 -4.22 -12.63 9.28
N TYR A 143 -3.44 -13.50 8.65
CA TYR A 143 -3.23 -13.46 7.20
C TYR A 143 -4.56 -13.58 6.43
N GLY A 144 -5.45 -14.49 6.84
CA GLY A 144 -6.78 -14.63 6.24
C GLY A 144 -7.62 -13.35 6.34
N SER A 145 -7.61 -12.67 7.49
CA SER A 145 -8.33 -11.41 7.66
C SER A 145 -7.75 -10.28 6.80
N LEU A 146 -6.41 -10.19 6.72
CA LEU A 146 -5.70 -9.24 5.87
C LEU A 146 -5.99 -9.45 4.38
N LEU A 147 -6.02 -10.72 3.91
CA LEU A 147 -6.36 -11.04 2.53
C LEU A 147 -7.74 -10.50 2.15
N LEU A 148 -8.74 -10.72 3.01
CA LEU A 148 -10.10 -10.28 2.73
C LEU A 148 -10.21 -8.76 2.67
N SER A 149 -9.66 -8.05 3.66
CA SER A 149 -9.68 -6.58 3.70
C SER A 149 -8.94 -5.98 2.53
N GLN A 150 -7.76 -6.53 2.19
CA GLN A 150 -6.92 -6.02 1.12
C GLN A 150 -7.54 -6.20 -0.27
N VAL A 151 -8.18 -7.34 -0.54
CA VAL A 151 -8.90 -7.54 -1.81
C VAL A 151 -9.98 -6.47 -1.98
N ILE A 152 -10.80 -6.24 -0.95
CA ILE A 152 -11.87 -5.24 -1.00
C ILE A 152 -11.29 -3.84 -1.29
N VAL A 153 -10.27 -3.43 -0.53
CA VAL A 153 -9.64 -2.11 -0.69
C VAL A 153 -9.01 -1.95 -2.06
N MET A 154 -8.32 -2.97 -2.56
CA MET A 154 -7.67 -2.91 -3.87
C MET A 154 -8.68 -2.90 -5.03
N VAL A 155 -9.81 -3.58 -4.90
CA VAL A 155 -10.92 -3.52 -5.88
C VAL A 155 -11.55 -2.12 -5.88
N ILE A 156 -11.79 -1.54 -4.72
CA ILE A 156 -12.20 -0.12 -4.62
C ILE A 156 -11.17 0.78 -5.31
N GLY A 157 -9.88 0.50 -5.11
CA GLY A 157 -8.78 1.20 -5.77
C GLY A 157 -8.84 1.14 -7.30
N ILE A 158 -9.21 0.01 -7.89
CA ILE A 158 -9.41 -0.09 -9.34
C ILE A 158 -10.51 0.88 -9.78
N ILE A 159 -11.66 0.85 -9.11
CA ILE A 159 -12.81 1.71 -9.46
C ILE A 159 -12.41 3.18 -9.38
N ILE A 160 -11.78 3.58 -8.29
CA ILE A 160 -11.34 4.98 -8.08
C ILE A 160 -10.31 5.40 -9.12
N THR A 161 -9.27 4.61 -9.35
CA THR A 161 -8.17 4.99 -10.25
C THR A 161 -8.61 4.97 -11.71
N GLU A 162 -9.48 4.06 -12.13
CA GLU A 162 -10.05 4.07 -13.47
C GLU A 162 -11.02 5.25 -13.68
N ALA A 163 -11.82 5.61 -12.67
CA ALA A 163 -12.67 6.79 -12.73
C ALA A 163 -11.84 8.08 -12.82
N LEU A 164 -10.79 8.21 -11.99
CA LEU A 164 -9.84 9.32 -12.05
C LEU A 164 -9.14 9.40 -13.40
N ASN A 165 -8.73 8.27 -13.95
CA ASN A 165 -8.04 8.24 -15.25
C ASN A 165 -8.94 8.67 -16.42
N LYS A 166 -10.28 8.59 -16.28
CA LYS A 166 -11.21 9.15 -17.27
C LYS A 166 -11.28 10.68 -17.19
N ALA A 167 -11.10 11.25 -15.99
CA ALA A 167 -11.13 12.69 -15.76
C ALA A 167 -9.78 13.36 -16.04
N ILE A 168 -8.69 12.70 -15.59
CA ILE A 168 -7.32 13.17 -15.76
C ILE A 168 -6.46 12.00 -16.24
N ASP A 169 -5.63 12.20 -17.25
CA ASP A 169 -4.71 11.15 -17.75
C ASP A 169 -3.63 10.87 -16.69
N LEU A 170 -3.85 9.86 -15.84
CA LEU A 170 -2.95 9.50 -14.75
C LEU A 170 -1.53 9.13 -15.22
N LYS A 171 -1.36 8.74 -16.48
CA LYS A 171 -0.06 8.46 -17.05
C LYS A 171 0.74 9.75 -17.27
N LYS A 172 0.05 10.85 -17.61
CA LYS A 172 0.66 12.14 -17.95
C LYS A 172 0.79 13.10 -16.77
N VAL A 173 0.24 12.78 -15.61
CA VAL A 173 0.27 13.66 -14.43
C VAL A 173 1.70 14.14 -14.08
N PHE A 174 2.71 13.33 -14.36
CA PHE A 174 4.12 13.64 -14.12
C PHE A 174 4.88 14.20 -15.34
N GLU A 175 4.21 14.47 -16.43
CA GLU A 175 4.74 15.15 -17.61
C GLU A 175 4.48 16.65 -17.50
#